data_dd3b3ef6e111c11b8853ce23583e18d8
#
_entry.id   dd3b3ef6e111c11b8853ce23583e18d8
#
_cell.length_a   1.000
_cell.length_b   1.000
_cell.length_c   1.000
_cell.angle_alpha   90.00
_cell.angle_beta   90.00
_cell.angle_gamma   90.00
#
_symmetry.space_group_name_H-M   'P 1'
#
loop_
_entity.id
_entity.type
_entity.pdbx_description
1 polymer ?
#
loop_
_entity_poly.entity_id
_entity_poly.type
_entity_poly.pdbx_seq_one_letter_code
_entity_poly.pdbx_strand_id
1 'polypeptide(L)'
;VFMESRLRRRDFSNKPSKKGMVMHTTEGLVSKPCAGSVETVWNRLLETLKTLNVPLCATVDHAANARAAGLFMPETRVAFFGKPAVGTHLMLERPEVALELPLRIVISEVPGEGTMLFMPDILWLAHRYGIDPQLDSLRKTLGFMALVSDKVCGD
;
A
#
# COMPACT_ATOMS: atom_id res chain seq x y z
N VAL A 1 -12.80 -6.85 -40.16
CA VAL A 1 -11.63 -5.97 -40.11
C VAL A 1 -11.00 -6.14 -38.75
N PHE A 2 -9.93 -6.88 -38.67
CA PHE A 2 -9.15 -7.11 -37.45
C PHE A 2 -8.28 -5.87 -37.19
N MET A 3 -8.45 -5.24 -36.01
CA MET A 3 -7.57 -4.21 -35.51
C MET A 3 -6.61 -4.84 -34.49
N GLU A 4 -5.42 -5.24 -34.94
CA GLU A 4 -4.33 -5.66 -34.07
C GLU A 4 -3.80 -4.45 -33.27
N SER A 5 -4.14 -4.40 -31.98
CA SER A 5 -3.50 -3.47 -31.07
C SER A 5 -2.10 -4.02 -30.70
N ARG A 6 -1.06 -3.40 -31.21
CA ARG A 6 0.32 -3.68 -30.85
C ARG A 6 0.56 -3.34 -29.38
N LEU A 7 0.58 -4.35 -28.54
CA LEU A 7 1.18 -4.25 -27.20
C LEU A 7 2.69 -4.05 -27.37
N ARG A 8 3.16 -2.83 -27.17
CA ARG A 8 4.60 -2.56 -27.08
C ARG A 8 5.13 -3.23 -25.83
N ARG A 9 5.96 -4.26 -26.01
CA ARG A 9 6.80 -4.82 -24.95
C ARG A 9 7.71 -3.68 -24.47
N ARG A 10 7.58 -3.30 -23.19
CA ARG A 10 8.56 -2.41 -22.55
C ARG A 10 9.81 -3.22 -22.29
N ASP A 11 10.90 -2.78 -22.89
CA ASP A 11 12.22 -3.35 -22.69
C ASP A 11 12.74 -2.90 -21.32
N PHE A 12 12.96 -3.85 -20.40
CA PHE A 12 13.46 -3.62 -19.06
C PHE A 12 14.99 -3.63 -18.96
N SER A 13 15.71 -3.47 -20.07
CA SER A 13 17.17 -3.53 -20.12
C SER A 13 17.89 -2.20 -19.83
N ASN A 14 17.32 -1.27 -19.09
CA ASN A 14 18.03 -0.03 -18.77
C ASN A 14 18.63 -0.11 -17.35
N LYS A 15 19.95 -0.33 -17.28
CA LYS A 15 20.75 -0.23 -16.05
C LYS A 15 20.68 1.21 -15.51
N PRO A 16 20.32 1.43 -14.24
CA PRO A 16 20.35 2.76 -13.68
C PRO A 16 21.78 3.25 -13.52
N SER A 17 22.10 4.36 -14.16
CA SER A 17 23.31 5.13 -13.89
C SER A 17 23.20 5.75 -12.49
N LYS A 18 24.28 5.62 -11.69
CA LYS A 18 24.44 6.29 -10.39
C LYS A 18 24.43 7.81 -10.59
N LYS A 19 23.27 8.45 -10.49
CA LYS A 19 23.17 9.89 -10.24
C LYS A 19 21.76 10.23 -9.76
N GLY A 20 21.64 10.67 -8.49
CA GLY A 20 20.49 11.36 -7.95
C GLY A 20 19.23 10.48 -7.84
N MET A 21 18.87 10.12 -6.62
CA MET A 21 17.60 9.47 -6.32
C MET A 21 16.46 10.41 -6.72
N VAL A 22 15.95 10.28 -7.94
CA VAL A 22 14.69 10.90 -8.34
C VAL A 22 13.59 10.07 -7.68
N MET A 23 13.07 10.56 -6.57
CA MET A 23 11.83 10.04 -6.00
C MET A 23 10.74 10.32 -7.02
N HIS A 24 10.34 9.32 -7.79
CA HIS A 24 9.10 9.37 -8.55
C HIS A 24 7.96 9.33 -7.54
N THR A 25 7.48 10.50 -7.11
CA THR A 25 6.27 10.60 -6.30
C THR A 25 5.09 10.23 -7.19
N THR A 26 4.61 9.00 -7.05
CA THR A 26 3.35 8.61 -7.66
C THR A 26 2.22 9.30 -6.89
N GLU A 27 1.40 10.05 -7.60
CA GLU A 27 0.26 10.75 -6.99
C GLU A 27 -0.68 9.74 -6.32
N GLY A 28 -1.12 10.05 -5.11
CA GLY A 28 -1.99 9.19 -4.32
C GLY A 28 -1.31 8.00 -3.62
N LEU A 29 0.02 7.92 -3.71
CA LEU A 29 0.82 6.87 -3.11
C LEU A 29 1.79 7.43 -2.07
N VAL A 30 1.85 6.79 -0.90
CA VAL A 30 2.93 6.97 0.08
C VAL A 30 3.85 5.76 0.02
N SER A 31 5.15 6.00 -0.12
CA SER A 31 6.21 4.98 -0.15
C SER A 31 7.20 5.25 0.97
N LYS A 32 7.56 4.20 1.74
CA LYS A 32 8.58 4.30 2.78
C LYS A 32 9.57 3.13 2.68
N PRO A 33 10.89 3.38 2.74
CA PRO A 33 11.87 2.32 2.93
C PRO A 33 11.75 1.77 4.37
N CYS A 34 11.88 0.45 4.53
CA CYS A 34 11.82 -0.20 5.83
C CYS A 34 13.07 -1.03 6.05
N ALA A 35 13.64 -0.96 7.25
CA ALA A 35 14.80 -1.78 7.62
C ALA A 35 14.37 -3.24 7.86
N GLY A 36 15.12 -4.18 7.27
CA GLY A 36 14.92 -5.62 7.43
C GLY A 36 14.34 -6.30 6.17
N SER A 37 14.17 -7.61 6.26
CA SER A 37 13.55 -8.40 5.20
C SER A 37 12.03 -8.14 5.12
N VAL A 38 11.41 -8.50 4.00
CA VAL A 38 9.94 -8.47 3.86
C VAL A 38 9.27 -9.23 4.99
N GLU A 39 9.76 -10.40 5.35
CA GLU A 39 9.20 -11.19 6.45
C GLU A 39 9.30 -10.46 7.80
N THR A 40 10.44 -9.87 8.11
CA THR A 40 10.62 -9.09 9.36
C THR A 40 9.67 -7.91 9.42
N VAL A 41 9.56 -7.14 8.34
CA VAL A 41 8.68 -5.96 8.25
C VAL A 41 7.21 -6.38 8.29
N TRP A 42 6.87 -7.46 7.61
CA TRP A 42 5.53 -8.04 7.63
C TRP A 42 5.08 -8.44 9.03
N ASN A 43 5.92 -9.16 9.76
CA ASN A 43 5.62 -9.57 11.13
C ASN A 43 5.46 -8.34 12.05
N ARG A 44 6.26 -7.30 11.84
CA ARG A 44 6.13 -6.03 12.57
C ARG A 44 4.82 -5.32 12.25
N LEU A 45 4.35 -5.37 11.00
CA LEU A 45 3.04 -4.85 10.62
C LEU A 45 1.92 -5.59 11.35
N LEU A 46 1.91 -6.92 11.31
CA LEU A 46 0.88 -7.73 11.97
C LEU A 46 0.85 -7.48 13.49
N GLU A 47 2.00 -7.42 14.13
CA GLU A 47 2.09 -7.14 15.57
C GLU A 47 1.63 -5.71 15.89
N THR A 48 1.97 -4.74 15.06
CA THR A 48 1.50 -3.34 15.23
C THR A 48 -0.02 -3.26 15.16
N LEU A 49 -0.64 -3.89 14.17
CA LEU A 49 -2.10 -3.93 14.04
C LEU A 49 -2.77 -4.58 15.26
N LYS A 50 -2.21 -5.69 15.72
CA LYS A 50 -2.68 -6.40 16.91
C LYS A 50 -2.59 -5.52 18.17
N THR A 51 -1.45 -4.86 18.39
CA THR A 51 -1.23 -3.98 19.55
C THR A 51 -2.19 -2.78 19.53
N LEU A 52 -2.52 -2.27 18.35
CA LEU A 52 -3.47 -1.17 18.19
C LEU A 52 -4.94 -1.61 18.16
N ASN A 53 -5.22 -2.90 18.37
CA ASN A 53 -6.56 -3.50 18.31
C ASN A 53 -7.28 -3.19 16.99
N VAL A 54 -6.57 -3.29 15.87
CA VAL A 54 -7.16 -3.11 14.54
C VAL A 54 -7.38 -4.47 13.89
N PRO A 55 -8.64 -4.81 13.53
CA PRO A 55 -8.94 -6.08 12.89
C PRO A 55 -8.21 -6.24 11.56
N LEU A 56 -7.53 -7.37 11.39
CA LEU A 56 -7.00 -7.83 10.12
C LEU A 56 -8.12 -8.52 9.35
N CYS A 57 -8.50 -7.99 8.20
CA CYS A 57 -9.61 -8.52 7.39
C CYS A 57 -9.17 -9.63 6.45
N ALA A 58 -8.02 -9.45 5.79
CA ALA A 58 -7.46 -10.41 4.84
C ALA A 58 -5.97 -10.13 4.62
N THR A 59 -5.27 -11.14 4.09
CA THR A 59 -3.91 -11.01 3.59
C THR A 59 -3.78 -11.66 2.23
N VAL A 60 -2.88 -11.15 1.39
CA VAL A 60 -2.54 -11.74 0.10
C VAL A 60 -1.02 -11.84 -0.01
N ASP A 61 -0.51 -13.03 -0.33
CA ASP A 61 0.89 -13.26 -0.67
C ASP A 61 1.00 -13.39 -2.19
N HIS A 62 1.37 -12.28 -2.85
CA HIS A 62 1.47 -12.23 -4.31
C HIS A 62 2.61 -13.09 -4.84
N ALA A 63 3.73 -13.16 -4.12
CA ALA A 63 4.86 -14.00 -4.54
C ALA A 63 4.51 -15.50 -4.47
N ALA A 64 3.80 -15.92 -3.42
CA ALA A 64 3.30 -17.30 -3.32
C ALA A 64 2.30 -17.61 -4.44
N ASN A 65 1.39 -16.69 -4.73
CA ASN A 65 0.43 -16.85 -5.84
C ASN A 65 1.13 -16.93 -7.20
N ALA A 66 2.16 -16.12 -7.41
CA ALA A 66 2.97 -16.19 -8.63
C ALA A 66 3.65 -17.55 -8.77
N ARG A 67 4.27 -18.06 -7.71
CA ARG A 67 4.89 -19.41 -7.71
C ARG A 67 3.87 -20.51 -8.05
N ALA A 68 2.68 -20.43 -7.50
CA ALA A 68 1.61 -21.38 -7.82
C ALA A 68 1.17 -21.33 -9.29
N ALA A 69 1.34 -20.17 -9.94
CA ALA A 69 1.08 -19.98 -11.37
C ALA A 69 2.31 -20.26 -12.26
N GLY A 70 3.40 -20.78 -11.71
CA GLY A 70 4.64 -21.06 -12.44
C GLY A 70 5.45 -19.81 -12.79
N LEU A 71 5.21 -18.69 -12.10
CA LEU A 71 5.89 -17.42 -12.28
C LEU A 71 6.78 -17.10 -11.07
N PHE A 72 7.70 -16.16 -11.25
CA PHE A 72 8.54 -15.66 -10.19
C PHE A 72 8.43 -14.14 -10.07
N MET A 73 8.31 -13.66 -8.83
CA MET A 73 8.39 -12.24 -8.50
C MET A 73 9.03 -12.06 -7.12
N PRO A 74 9.58 -10.87 -6.82
CA PRO A 74 10.06 -10.54 -5.47
C PRO A 74 8.96 -10.69 -4.41
N GLU A 75 9.36 -10.95 -3.17
CA GLU A 75 8.43 -11.07 -2.05
C GLU A 75 7.53 -9.82 -1.96
N THR A 76 6.23 -10.05 -2.01
CA THR A 76 5.22 -8.98 -2.00
C THR A 76 3.97 -9.48 -1.31
N ARG A 77 3.59 -8.80 -0.22
CA ARG A 77 2.44 -9.16 0.61
C ARG A 77 1.56 -7.95 0.85
N VAL A 78 0.25 -8.16 0.93
CA VAL A 78 -0.75 -7.12 1.22
C VAL A 78 -1.53 -7.50 2.46
N ALA A 79 -1.69 -6.56 3.39
CA ALA A 79 -2.61 -6.65 4.51
C ALA A 79 -3.80 -5.71 4.30
N PHE A 80 -5.01 -6.23 4.50
CA PHE A 80 -6.26 -5.47 4.51
C PHE A 80 -6.76 -5.40 5.95
N PHE A 81 -7.01 -4.21 6.45
CA PHE A 81 -7.36 -3.99 7.85
C PHE A 81 -8.21 -2.74 8.04
N GLY A 82 -8.88 -2.65 9.17
CA GLY A 82 -9.63 -1.46 9.53
C GLY A 82 -10.65 -1.71 10.63
N LYS A 83 -11.10 -0.63 11.23
CA LYS A 83 -12.20 -0.64 12.22
C LYS A 83 -13.49 -0.25 11.50
N PRO A 84 -14.52 -1.12 11.49
CA PRO A 84 -15.81 -0.81 10.85
C PRO A 84 -16.42 0.51 11.34
N ALA A 85 -16.27 0.83 12.63
CA ALA A 85 -16.76 2.09 13.19
C ALA A 85 -16.15 3.35 12.53
N VAL A 86 -14.91 3.26 11.99
CA VAL A 86 -14.27 4.38 11.32
C VAL A 86 -14.63 4.38 9.83
N GLY A 87 -14.49 3.24 9.15
CA GLY A 87 -14.76 3.12 7.72
C GLY A 87 -16.22 3.40 7.36
N THR A 88 -17.16 3.02 8.20
CA THR A 88 -18.59 3.25 7.98
C THR A 88 -18.89 4.74 7.84
N HIS A 89 -18.31 5.59 8.66
CA HIS A 89 -18.53 7.04 8.58
C HIS A 89 -18.04 7.62 7.24
N LEU A 90 -16.94 7.13 6.70
CA LEU A 90 -16.44 7.54 5.38
C LEU A 90 -17.41 7.11 4.27
N MET A 91 -17.91 5.87 4.33
CA MET A 91 -18.86 5.34 3.34
C MET A 91 -20.23 6.02 3.41
N LEU A 92 -20.66 6.49 4.58
CA LEU A 92 -21.90 7.28 4.73
C LEU A 92 -21.78 8.64 4.02
N GLU A 93 -20.60 9.25 4.03
CA GLU A 93 -20.35 10.49 3.28
C GLU A 93 -20.26 10.25 1.78
N ARG A 94 -19.56 9.20 1.36
CA ARG A 94 -19.30 8.83 -0.03
C ARG A 94 -19.31 7.31 -0.18
N PRO A 95 -20.41 6.71 -0.65
CA PRO A 95 -20.51 5.24 -0.77
C PRO A 95 -19.41 4.63 -1.65
N GLU A 96 -18.97 5.34 -2.69
CA GLU A 96 -17.94 4.91 -3.60
C GLU A 96 -16.56 4.73 -2.95
N VAL A 97 -16.33 5.34 -1.77
CA VAL A 97 -15.08 5.14 -1.02
C VAL A 97 -14.92 3.71 -0.53
N ALA A 98 -15.99 2.92 -0.56
CA ALA A 98 -15.91 1.48 -0.28
C ALA A 98 -14.92 0.74 -1.20
N LEU A 99 -14.60 1.28 -2.39
CA LEU A 99 -13.52 0.77 -3.25
C LEU A 99 -12.14 0.81 -2.60
N GLU A 100 -11.94 1.71 -1.64
CA GLU A 100 -10.66 1.93 -0.96
C GLU A 100 -10.61 1.26 0.42
N LEU A 101 -11.69 0.64 0.84
CA LEU A 101 -11.80 -0.01 2.14
C LEU A 101 -11.98 -1.54 1.98
N PRO A 102 -11.44 -2.36 2.90
CA PRO A 102 -10.61 -1.99 4.06
C PRO A 102 -9.33 -1.27 3.66
N LEU A 103 -8.71 -0.56 4.61
CA LEU A 103 -7.37 0.01 4.40
C LEU A 103 -6.38 -1.08 4.05
N ARG A 104 -5.32 -0.73 3.33
CA ARG A 104 -4.31 -1.68 2.87
C ARG A 104 -2.90 -1.13 2.96
N ILE A 105 -1.98 -2.01 3.27
CA ILE A 105 -0.54 -1.76 3.20
C ILE A 105 0.10 -2.92 2.43
N VAL A 106 0.99 -2.58 1.52
CA VAL A 106 1.85 -3.50 0.80
C VAL A 106 3.24 -3.45 1.42
N ILE A 107 3.82 -4.62 1.68
CA ILE A 107 5.25 -4.78 1.97
C ILE A 107 5.86 -5.56 0.82
N SER A 108 6.85 -4.98 0.18
CA SER A 108 7.46 -5.55 -1.02
C SER A 108 8.97 -5.40 -1.03
N GLU A 109 9.66 -6.41 -1.55
CA GLU A 109 11.06 -6.29 -1.93
C GLU A 109 11.15 -5.59 -3.29
N VAL A 110 11.82 -4.45 -3.34
CA VAL A 110 12.03 -3.69 -4.57
C VAL A 110 13.50 -3.82 -4.96
N PRO A 111 13.82 -4.43 -6.12
CA PRO A 111 15.20 -4.60 -6.56
C PRO A 111 15.98 -3.29 -6.57
N GLY A 112 17.10 -3.25 -5.86
CA GLY A 112 17.97 -2.06 -5.73
C GLY A 112 17.55 -1.06 -4.65
N GLU A 113 16.37 -1.21 -4.04
CA GLU A 113 15.85 -0.32 -2.99
C GLU A 113 15.65 -1.03 -1.64
N GLY A 114 15.54 -2.37 -1.65
CA GLY A 114 15.28 -3.18 -0.47
C GLY A 114 13.80 -3.30 -0.15
N THR A 115 13.48 -3.45 1.12
CA THR A 115 12.09 -3.59 1.58
C THR A 115 11.40 -2.24 1.64
N MET A 116 10.28 -2.15 0.93
CA MET A 116 9.46 -0.95 0.85
C MET A 116 8.06 -1.20 1.40
N LEU A 117 7.50 -0.20 2.06
CA LEU A 117 6.10 -0.10 2.40
C LEU A 117 5.40 0.83 1.41
N PHE A 118 4.26 0.40 0.89
CA PHE A 118 3.38 1.23 0.07
C PHE A 118 1.99 1.29 0.70
N MET A 119 1.41 2.48 0.73
CA MET A 119 0.04 2.68 1.22
C MET A 119 -0.64 3.83 0.47
N PRO A 120 -1.99 3.89 0.45
CA PRO A 120 -2.70 5.03 -0.11
C PRO A 120 -2.39 6.32 0.64
N ASP A 121 -2.29 7.43 -0.08
CA ASP A 121 -2.33 8.76 0.51
C ASP A 121 -3.78 9.12 0.85
N ILE A 122 -4.07 9.20 2.13
CA ILE A 122 -5.44 9.40 2.64
C ILE A 122 -5.98 10.80 2.30
N LEU A 123 -5.14 11.83 2.27
CA LEU A 123 -5.57 13.17 1.86
C LEU A 123 -5.91 13.22 0.37
N TRP A 124 -5.12 12.53 -0.45
CA TRP A 124 -5.42 12.41 -1.87
C TRP A 124 -6.74 11.66 -2.12
N LEU A 125 -7.00 10.59 -1.36
CA LEU A 125 -8.28 9.87 -1.43
C LEU A 125 -9.45 10.78 -1.02
N ALA A 126 -9.30 11.56 0.05
CA ALA A 126 -10.32 12.51 0.48
C ALA A 126 -10.65 13.51 -0.64
N HIS A 127 -9.63 14.06 -1.29
CA HIS A 127 -9.81 14.96 -2.43
C HIS A 127 -10.51 14.26 -3.61
N ARG A 128 -10.06 13.07 -3.98
CA ARG A 128 -10.64 12.27 -5.07
C ARG A 128 -12.13 12.02 -4.89
N TYR A 129 -12.56 11.69 -3.68
CA TYR A 129 -13.95 11.35 -3.37
C TYR A 129 -14.77 12.53 -2.82
N GLY A 130 -14.19 13.72 -2.74
CA GLY A 130 -14.88 14.90 -2.22
C GLY A 130 -15.28 14.77 -0.76
N ILE A 131 -14.45 14.10 0.05
CA ILE A 131 -14.64 13.99 1.50
C ILE A 131 -14.07 15.23 2.18
N ASP A 132 -14.84 15.81 3.13
CA ASP A 132 -14.38 16.95 3.91
C ASP A 132 -13.09 16.58 4.68
N PRO A 133 -11.98 17.32 4.49
CA PRO A 133 -10.73 17.07 5.22
C PRO A 133 -10.85 17.23 6.74
N GLN A 134 -11.88 17.91 7.22
CA GLN A 134 -12.14 18.10 8.65
C GLN A 134 -12.98 16.99 9.29
N LEU A 135 -13.48 16.06 8.49
CA LEU A 135 -14.26 14.91 8.98
C LEU A 135 -13.40 14.11 9.99
N ASP A 136 -13.94 13.89 11.18
CA ASP A 136 -13.22 13.26 12.29
C ASP A 136 -12.72 11.83 11.93
N SER A 137 -13.53 11.04 11.24
CA SER A 137 -13.14 9.70 10.78
C SER A 137 -12.00 9.75 9.76
N LEU A 138 -11.95 10.78 8.90
CA LEU A 138 -10.83 10.96 7.97
C LEU A 138 -9.54 11.31 8.71
N ARG A 139 -9.62 12.23 9.66
CA ARG A 139 -8.46 12.65 10.48
C ARG A 139 -7.92 11.48 11.31
N LYS A 140 -8.80 10.66 11.88
CA LYS A 140 -8.43 9.42 12.58
C LYS A 140 -7.72 8.44 11.65
N THR A 141 -8.24 8.24 10.44
CA THR A 141 -7.65 7.36 9.44
C THR A 141 -6.26 7.85 9.03
N LEU A 142 -6.12 9.15 8.77
CA LEU A 142 -4.84 9.76 8.41
C LEU A 142 -3.79 9.57 9.51
N GLY A 143 -4.14 9.91 10.75
CA GLY A 143 -3.24 9.76 11.90
C GLY A 143 -2.87 8.31 12.18
N PHE A 144 -3.83 7.40 12.03
CA PHE A 144 -3.61 5.97 12.19
C PHE A 144 -2.63 5.41 11.14
N MET A 145 -2.81 5.74 9.85
CA MET A 145 -1.92 5.26 8.78
C MET A 145 -0.50 5.80 8.94
N ALA A 146 -0.34 7.06 9.35
CA ALA A 146 0.96 7.63 9.68
C ALA A 146 1.63 6.86 10.84
N LEU A 147 0.91 6.64 11.94
CA LEU A 147 1.41 5.90 13.10
C LEU A 147 1.84 4.48 12.75
N VAL A 148 1.02 3.74 11.99
CA VAL A 148 1.34 2.37 11.58
C VAL A 148 2.60 2.34 10.72
N SER A 149 2.68 3.21 9.71
CA SER A 149 3.84 3.24 8.80
C SER A 149 5.14 3.59 9.53
N ASP A 150 5.11 4.52 10.48
CA ASP A 150 6.26 4.89 11.29
C ASP A 150 6.72 3.73 12.18
N LYS A 151 5.79 3.06 12.87
CA LYS A 151 6.11 1.90 13.72
C LYS A 151 6.65 0.71 12.91
N VAL A 152 6.16 0.50 11.70
CA VAL A 152 6.52 -0.65 10.86
C VAL A 152 7.87 -0.44 10.18
N CYS A 153 8.13 0.74 9.64
CA CYS A 153 9.37 1.01 8.92
C CYS A 153 10.51 1.43 9.84
N GLY A 154 10.21 1.88 11.05
CA GLY A 154 11.19 2.31 12.04
C GLY A 154 11.89 3.62 11.60
N ASP A 155 11.62 4.69 12.26
CA ASP A 155 12.46 5.89 12.29
C ASP A 155 13.27 5.91 13.59
#